data_b8455b75af38240caef0ffebf6a87f5a
#
_entry.id   b8455b75af38240caef0ffebf6a87f5a
#
_cell.length_a   1.000
_cell.length_b   1.000
_cell.length_c   1.000
_cell.angle_alpha   90.00
_cell.angle_beta   90.00
_cell.angle_gamma   90.00
#
_symmetry.space_group_name_H-M   'P 1'
#
loop_
_entity.id
_entity.type
_entity.pdbx_description
1 polymer ?
#
loop_
_entity_poly.entity_id
_entity_poly.type
_entity_poly.pdbx_seq_one_letter_code
_entity_poly.pdbx_strand_id
1 'polypeptide(L)'
;TTLLGLISHEYFHTWNVKRLKPTAFAPYDLTTENHTRMLWFFEGFTSYYDDQFLLRTGLIDGSAYLKLLSKTINQVRTTPGRFSHSVGQASFDAWTRYYRPDENTANATVSYYTKGALVGLALDLSLRLLPATEAGQPSLDGVMKALWSLRRPITEADVAQALSDVAGRPPDTDALQNADAAADSWQALLHRWTEGCDELPLPRLLAAHGVQWLSKAAPLPQRLGVRLSEAQGVLKVQAVMRGGLAEAAGMSAGDECLALDGWRLRRIEDLVQWHDAGRAQALLVCRDQRLLTLILKALGAPVAAKASDAPLCAADVVGLTLADVSVASAGADTAKRREAWLGRR
;
A
#
# COMPACT_ATOMS: atom_id res chain seq x y z
N THR A 1 4.37 19.80 0.35
CA THR A 1 4.10 18.63 -0.56
C THR A 1 2.68 18.10 -0.33
N THR A 2 2.25 17.85 0.91
CA THR A 2 0.91 17.27 1.20
C THR A 2 -0.24 18.10 0.62
N LEU A 3 -0.23 19.43 0.78
CA LEU A 3 -1.26 20.30 0.22
C LEU A 3 -1.26 20.27 -1.33
N LEU A 4 -0.08 20.26 -1.95
CA LEU A 4 0.02 20.17 -3.40
C LEU A 4 -0.52 18.84 -3.92
N GLY A 5 -0.23 17.73 -3.23
CA GLY A 5 -0.79 16.42 -3.56
C GLY A 5 -2.31 16.43 -3.48
N LEU A 6 -2.89 16.97 -2.41
CA LEU A 6 -4.34 17.10 -2.26
C LEU A 6 -4.97 17.94 -3.41
N ILE A 7 -4.38 19.10 -3.74
CA ILE A 7 -4.87 19.93 -4.83
C ILE A 7 -4.81 19.16 -6.16
N SER A 8 -3.70 18.44 -6.43
CA SER A 8 -3.54 17.62 -7.63
C SER A 8 -4.58 16.52 -7.70
N HIS A 9 -4.84 15.83 -6.58
CA HIS A 9 -5.83 14.77 -6.44
C HIS A 9 -7.25 15.28 -6.76
N GLU A 10 -7.69 16.32 -6.08
CA GLU A 10 -9.03 16.90 -6.27
C GLU A 10 -9.21 17.49 -7.68
N TYR A 11 -8.15 18.08 -8.25
CA TYR A 11 -8.19 18.57 -9.61
C TYR A 11 -8.34 17.44 -10.64
N PHE A 12 -7.65 16.30 -10.45
CA PHE A 12 -7.75 15.15 -11.34
C PHE A 12 -9.15 14.52 -11.31
N HIS A 13 -9.87 14.60 -10.19
CA HIS A 13 -11.26 14.17 -10.10
C HIS A 13 -12.20 14.91 -11.05
N THR A 14 -11.80 16.06 -11.60
CA THR A 14 -12.55 16.74 -12.68
C THR A 14 -12.76 15.80 -13.88
N TRP A 15 -11.82 14.91 -14.14
CA TRP A 15 -11.90 13.90 -15.19
C TRP A 15 -12.23 12.52 -14.62
N ASN A 16 -11.44 12.05 -13.67
CA ASN A 16 -11.54 10.71 -13.07
C ASN A 16 -12.44 10.76 -11.85
N VAL A 17 -13.65 10.61 -12.07
CA VAL A 17 -14.94 10.38 -11.44
C VAL A 17 -16.01 11.39 -11.85
N LYS A 18 -15.71 12.67 -12.07
CA LYS A 18 -16.79 13.62 -12.44
C LYS A 18 -17.32 13.38 -13.86
N ARG A 19 -16.47 12.92 -14.77
CA ARG A 19 -16.83 12.66 -16.17
C ARG A 19 -16.67 11.19 -16.53
N LEU A 20 -15.53 10.58 -16.26
CA LEU A 20 -15.33 9.15 -16.34
C LEU A 20 -15.84 8.55 -15.02
N LYS A 21 -16.94 7.81 -15.05
CA LYS A 21 -17.65 7.30 -13.86
C LYS A 21 -17.76 5.78 -13.89
N PRO A 22 -17.84 5.10 -12.73
CA PRO A 22 -18.29 3.71 -12.72
C PRO A 22 -19.78 3.67 -13.11
N THR A 23 -20.19 2.59 -13.77
CA THR A 23 -21.61 2.38 -14.14
C THR A 23 -22.54 2.43 -12.93
N ALA A 24 -22.07 1.99 -11.77
CA ALA A 24 -22.82 2.04 -10.52
C ALA A 24 -23.15 3.48 -10.05
N PHE A 25 -22.43 4.49 -10.56
CA PHE A 25 -22.67 5.90 -10.22
C PHE A 25 -23.37 6.69 -11.35
N ALA A 26 -24.01 6.00 -12.28
CA ALA A 26 -24.67 6.64 -13.41
C ALA A 26 -26.07 6.05 -13.67
N PRO A 27 -27.13 6.66 -13.14
CA PRO A 27 -27.16 7.88 -12.32
C PRO A 27 -26.77 7.67 -10.85
N TYR A 28 -26.38 8.73 -10.14
CA TYR A 28 -26.30 8.70 -8.69
C TYR A 28 -27.69 8.66 -8.07
N ASP A 29 -27.86 7.84 -7.02
CA ASP A 29 -28.97 7.97 -6.09
C ASP A 29 -28.44 8.63 -4.80
N LEU A 30 -28.76 9.90 -4.59
CA LEU A 30 -28.32 10.67 -3.43
C LEU A 30 -29.12 10.37 -2.15
N THR A 31 -30.11 9.48 -2.21
CA THR A 31 -30.94 9.10 -1.06
C THR A 31 -30.41 7.86 -0.35
N THR A 32 -29.46 7.15 -0.95
CA THR A 32 -28.85 5.91 -0.41
C THR A 32 -27.32 5.92 -0.60
N GLU A 33 -26.63 5.00 0.06
CA GLU A 33 -25.23 4.72 -0.21
C GLU A 33 -25.07 4.16 -1.62
N ASN A 34 -24.19 4.77 -2.40
CA ASN A 34 -23.85 4.29 -3.74
C ASN A 34 -22.60 3.39 -3.65
N HIS A 35 -22.79 2.09 -3.79
CA HIS A 35 -21.72 1.12 -3.73
C HIS A 35 -21.10 0.87 -5.10
N THR A 36 -19.78 0.73 -5.14
CA THR A 36 -19.03 0.30 -6.32
C THR A 36 -17.80 -0.49 -5.90
N ARG A 37 -17.40 -1.46 -6.71
CA ARG A 37 -16.13 -2.18 -6.51
C ARG A 37 -14.93 -1.45 -7.12
N MET A 38 -15.10 -0.26 -7.70
CA MET A 38 -14.11 0.43 -8.52
C MET A 38 -13.48 1.67 -7.85
N LEU A 39 -13.62 1.90 -6.53
CA LEU A 39 -12.94 3.02 -5.88
C LEU A 39 -11.41 2.87 -5.96
N TRP A 40 -10.89 1.64 -5.99
CA TRP A 40 -9.48 1.38 -6.24
C TRP A 40 -8.97 2.00 -7.55
N PHE A 41 -9.85 2.12 -8.56
CA PHE A 41 -9.54 2.82 -9.82
C PHE A 41 -9.75 4.32 -9.66
N PHE A 42 -10.93 4.76 -9.21
CA PHE A 42 -11.28 6.19 -9.19
C PHE A 42 -10.51 6.98 -8.13
N GLU A 43 -10.20 6.39 -7.00
CA GLU A 43 -9.41 7.00 -5.93
C GLU A 43 -7.94 6.56 -5.99
N GLY A 44 -7.71 5.26 -6.22
CA GLY A 44 -6.36 4.72 -6.24
C GLY A 44 -5.54 5.22 -7.43
N PHE A 45 -6.09 5.24 -8.65
CA PHE A 45 -5.37 5.81 -9.80
C PHE A 45 -5.24 7.33 -9.65
N THR A 46 -6.22 8.00 -9.08
CA THR A 46 -6.09 9.43 -8.75
C THR A 46 -4.94 9.65 -7.78
N SER A 47 -4.79 8.81 -6.75
CA SER A 47 -3.66 8.84 -5.81
C SER A 47 -2.32 8.43 -6.42
N TYR A 48 -2.30 7.68 -7.52
CA TYR A 48 -1.10 7.44 -8.30
C TYR A 48 -0.72 8.66 -9.13
N TYR A 49 -1.70 9.29 -9.78
CA TYR A 49 -1.47 10.41 -10.67
C TYR A 49 -1.22 11.73 -9.95
N ASP A 50 -1.74 11.93 -8.74
CA ASP A 50 -1.58 13.20 -8.01
C ASP A 50 -0.09 13.53 -7.79
N ASP A 51 0.69 12.59 -7.28
CA ASP A 51 2.15 12.73 -7.11
C ASP A 51 2.91 12.70 -8.45
N GLN A 52 2.43 11.93 -9.45
CA GLN A 52 3.01 11.90 -10.79
C GLN A 52 2.89 13.25 -11.50
N PHE A 53 1.77 13.95 -11.35
CA PHE A 53 1.61 15.27 -11.92
C PHE A 53 2.52 16.30 -11.25
N LEU A 54 2.72 16.23 -9.94
CA LEU A 54 3.69 17.08 -9.25
C LEU A 54 5.11 16.85 -9.78
N LEU A 55 5.47 15.60 -10.01
CA LEU A 55 6.77 15.24 -10.61
C LEU A 55 6.90 15.76 -12.05
N ARG A 56 5.91 15.48 -12.90
CA ARG A 56 5.91 15.85 -14.33
C ARG A 56 5.92 17.36 -14.55
N THR A 57 5.31 18.14 -13.65
CA THR A 57 5.30 19.60 -13.69
C THR A 57 6.53 20.23 -13.01
N GLY A 58 7.41 19.43 -12.42
CA GLY A 58 8.61 19.91 -11.75
C GLY A 58 8.37 20.57 -10.37
N LEU A 59 7.17 20.42 -9.81
CA LEU A 59 6.85 20.90 -8.46
C LEU A 59 7.53 20.07 -7.37
N ILE A 60 7.82 18.82 -7.66
CA ILE A 60 8.69 17.94 -6.87
C ILE A 60 9.72 17.27 -7.76
N ASP A 61 10.81 16.85 -7.18
CA ASP A 61 11.84 16.07 -7.87
C ASP A 61 11.61 14.55 -7.73
N GLY A 62 12.38 13.76 -8.50
CA GLY A 62 12.30 12.30 -8.46
C GLY A 62 12.61 11.70 -7.08
N SER A 63 13.50 12.33 -6.29
CA SER A 63 13.82 11.89 -4.92
C SER A 63 12.61 12.10 -3.99
N ALA A 64 11.96 13.25 -4.08
CA ALA A 64 10.76 13.55 -3.31
C ALA A 64 9.61 12.59 -3.69
N TYR A 65 9.42 12.34 -4.99
CA TYR A 65 8.43 11.36 -5.47
C TYR A 65 8.70 9.96 -4.90
N LEU A 66 9.94 9.47 -4.96
CA LEU A 66 10.29 8.14 -4.42
C LEU A 66 10.12 8.05 -2.90
N LYS A 67 10.28 9.15 -2.15
CA LYS A 67 9.96 9.20 -0.72
C LYS A 67 8.45 9.09 -0.47
N LEU A 68 7.62 9.76 -1.28
CA LEU A 68 6.16 9.62 -1.21
C LEU A 68 5.74 8.19 -1.55
N LEU A 69 6.30 7.61 -2.60
CA LEU A 69 6.08 6.22 -2.96
C LEU A 69 6.48 5.25 -1.84
N SER A 70 7.65 5.45 -1.20
CA SER A 70 8.07 4.66 -0.03
C SER A 70 7.04 4.72 1.10
N LYS A 71 6.48 5.90 1.35
CA LYS A 71 5.43 6.09 2.36
C LYS A 71 4.18 5.28 2.01
N THR A 72 3.70 5.38 0.77
CA THR A 72 2.51 4.65 0.29
C THR A 72 2.70 3.14 0.36
N ILE A 73 3.86 2.64 -0.08
CA ILE A 73 4.23 1.22 0.04
C ILE A 73 4.17 0.78 1.51
N ASN A 74 4.76 1.56 2.42
CA ASN A 74 4.82 1.20 3.84
C ASN A 74 3.46 1.27 4.53
N GLN A 75 2.57 2.18 4.13
CA GLN A 75 1.19 2.20 4.61
C GLN A 75 0.46 0.89 4.31
N VAL A 76 0.62 0.36 3.10
CA VAL A 76 0.02 -0.93 2.72
C VAL A 76 0.72 -2.08 3.46
N ARG A 77 2.05 -2.14 3.47
CA ARG A 77 2.83 -3.22 4.10
C ARG A 77 2.57 -3.37 5.60
N THR A 78 2.32 -2.27 6.30
CA THR A 78 2.05 -2.28 7.74
C THR A 78 0.58 -2.53 8.09
N THR A 79 -0.25 -2.92 7.11
CA THR A 79 -1.68 -3.19 7.27
C THR A 79 -1.97 -4.67 7.03
N PRO A 80 -2.15 -5.51 8.07
CA PRO A 80 -2.40 -6.95 7.92
C PRO A 80 -3.67 -7.26 7.11
N GLY A 81 -4.68 -6.40 7.15
CA GLY A 81 -5.93 -6.55 6.41
C GLY A 81 -5.75 -6.72 4.89
N ARG A 82 -4.59 -6.30 4.34
CA ARG A 82 -4.26 -6.49 2.92
C ARG A 82 -4.23 -7.96 2.47
N PHE A 83 -4.06 -8.90 3.40
CA PHE A 83 -4.05 -10.35 3.13
C PHE A 83 -5.43 -11.00 3.19
N SER A 84 -6.43 -10.28 3.69
CA SER A 84 -7.79 -10.81 3.87
C SER A 84 -8.87 -9.99 3.20
N HIS A 85 -8.53 -8.82 2.66
CA HIS A 85 -9.47 -7.90 2.04
C HIS A 85 -8.89 -7.34 0.74
N SER A 86 -9.56 -7.62 -0.38
CA SER A 86 -9.16 -7.13 -1.70
C SER A 86 -9.48 -5.64 -1.85
N VAL A 87 -8.86 -4.95 -2.82
CA VAL A 87 -9.20 -3.54 -3.09
C VAL A 87 -10.60 -3.38 -3.69
N GLY A 88 -11.09 -4.40 -4.42
CA GLY A 88 -12.46 -4.42 -4.91
C GLY A 88 -13.48 -4.53 -3.78
N GLN A 89 -13.24 -5.41 -2.81
CA GLN A 89 -14.04 -5.50 -1.58
C GLN A 89 -13.95 -4.21 -0.76
N ALA A 90 -12.73 -3.69 -0.55
CA ALA A 90 -12.52 -2.45 0.19
C ALA A 90 -13.24 -1.26 -0.45
N SER A 91 -13.31 -1.23 -1.79
CA SER A 91 -14.08 -0.24 -2.54
C SER A 91 -15.58 -0.35 -2.26
N PHE A 92 -16.11 -1.58 -2.28
CA PHE A 92 -17.54 -1.83 -2.03
C PHE A 92 -17.91 -1.50 -0.58
N ASP A 93 -17.07 -1.88 0.38
CA ASP A 93 -17.28 -1.70 1.82
C ASP A 93 -16.93 -0.29 2.33
N ALA A 94 -16.64 0.68 1.45
CA ALA A 94 -16.15 2.00 1.83
C ALA A 94 -17.01 2.69 2.89
N TRP A 95 -18.33 2.70 2.71
CA TRP A 95 -19.29 3.32 3.62
C TRP A 95 -19.28 2.74 5.03
N THR A 96 -19.08 1.42 5.13
CA THR A 96 -19.22 0.69 6.40
C THR A 96 -17.88 0.45 7.11
N ARG A 97 -16.76 0.42 6.35
CA ARG A 97 -15.43 0.09 6.91
C ARG A 97 -14.44 1.25 6.83
N TYR A 98 -14.30 1.89 5.65
CA TYR A 98 -13.28 2.91 5.47
C TYR A 98 -13.62 4.20 6.21
N TYR A 99 -14.89 4.64 6.13
CA TYR A 99 -15.38 5.84 6.80
C TYR A 99 -15.86 5.62 8.24
N ARG A 100 -15.79 4.39 8.74
CA ARG A 100 -16.10 4.02 10.13
C ARG A 100 -14.99 3.16 10.73
N PRO A 101 -13.76 3.70 10.84
CA PRO A 101 -12.63 2.94 11.36
C PRO A 101 -12.79 2.67 12.85
N ASP A 102 -12.32 1.50 13.27
CA ASP A 102 -12.19 1.06 14.65
C ASP A 102 -10.75 0.58 14.93
N GLU A 103 -10.50 0.08 16.13
CA GLU A 103 -9.20 -0.43 16.55
C GLU A 103 -8.75 -1.67 15.76
N ASN A 104 -9.69 -2.40 15.15
CA ASN A 104 -9.39 -3.59 14.35
C ASN A 104 -9.29 -3.31 12.84
N THR A 105 -9.58 -2.11 12.42
CA THR A 105 -9.63 -1.73 10.98
C THR A 105 -8.36 -2.15 10.23
N ALA A 106 -7.18 -1.96 10.83
CA ALA A 106 -5.91 -2.33 10.18
C ALA A 106 -5.75 -3.85 9.95
N ASN A 107 -6.45 -4.69 10.72
CA ASN A 107 -6.46 -6.15 10.58
C ASN A 107 -7.55 -6.64 9.62
N ALA A 108 -8.58 -5.83 9.38
CA ALA A 108 -9.80 -6.25 8.69
C ALA A 108 -9.91 -5.70 7.27
N THR A 109 -9.23 -4.59 6.94
CA THR A 109 -9.35 -3.95 5.64
C THR A 109 -8.03 -3.38 5.14
N VAL A 110 -8.00 -3.05 3.86
CA VAL A 110 -6.92 -2.32 3.19
C VAL A 110 -7.49 -1.03 2.58
N SER A 111 -6.68 0.02 2.49
CA SER A 111 -7.10 1.25 1.82
C SER A 111 -7.10 1.07 0.30
N TYR A 112 -8.25 1.27 -0.34
CA TYR A 112 -8.36 1.31 -1.79
C TYR A 112 -7.67 2.54 -2.41
N TYR A 113 -7.40 3.61 -1.66
CA TYR A 113 -6.53 4.71 -2.07
C TYR A 113 -5.09 4.23 -2.24
N THR A 114 -4.46 3.78 -1.17
CA THR A 114 -3.02 3.47 -1.17
C THR A 114 -2.71 2.17 -1.90
N LYS A 115 -3.45 1.06 -1.65
CA LYS A 115 -3.23 -0.19 -2.42
C LYS A 115 -3.69 -0.02 -3.87
N GLY A 116 -4.75 0.76 -4.14
CA GLY A 116 -5.18 1.10 -5.50
C GLY A 116 -4.14 1.92 -6.27
N ALA A 117 -3.47 2.88 -5.60
CA ALA A 117 -2.34 3.61 -6.20
C ALA A 117 -1.17 2.67 -6.56
N LEU A 118 -0.88 1.68 -5.71
CA LEU A 118 0.15 0.68 -6.00
C LEU A 118 -0.26 -0.28 -7.13
N VAL A 119 -1.55 -0.58 -7.29
CA VAL A 119 -2.08 -1.31 -8.47
C VAL A 119 -1.86 -0.47 -9.73
N GLY A 120 -2.20 0.82 -9.70
CA GLY A 120 -1.94 1.75 -10.81
C GLY A 120 -0.45 1.81 -11.17
N LEU A 121 0.42 1.94 -10.18
CA LEU A 121 1.88 1.90 -10.36
C LEU A 121 2.32 0.57 -10.99
N ALA A 122 1.86 -0.57 -10.47
CA ALA A 122 2.25 -1.89 -10.97
C ALA A 122 1.82 -2.08 -12.42
N LEU A 123 0.62 -1.65 -12.80
CA LEU A 123 0.13 -1.68 -14.18
C LEU A 123 0.95 -0.76 -15.09
N ASP A 124 1.25 0.48 -14.67
CA ASP A 124 2.05 1.41 -15.48
C ASP A 124 3.45 0.88 -15.72
N LEU A 125 4.12 0.37 -14.67
CA LEU A 125 5.46 -0.20 -14.81
C LEU A 125 5.45 -1.47 -15.67
N SER A 126 4.42 -2.32 -15.55
CA SER A 126 4.28 -3.53 -16.39
C SER A 126 4.09 -3.19 -17.87
N LEU A 127 3.27 -2.18 -18.19
CA LEU A 127 3.07 -1.69 -19.55
C LEU A 127 4.38 -1.13 -20.12
N ARG A 128 5.14 -0.36 -19.35
CA ARG A 128 6.42 0.23 -19.76
C ARG A 128 7.54 -0.78 -19.99
N LEU A 129 7.40 -2.03 -19.54
CA LEU A 129 8.33 -3.11 -19.86
C LEU A 129 8.12 -3.66 -21.28
N LEU A 130 6.93 -3.49 -21.84
CA LEU A 130 6.64 -3.95 -23.19
C LEU A 130 7.39 -3.10 -24.24
N PRO A 131 7.69 -3.67 -25.41
CA PRO A 131 8.24 -2.89 -26.51
C PRO A 131 7.27 -1.79 -26.95
N ALA A 132 7.82 -0.70 -27.48
CA ALA A 132 7.02 0.35 -28.07
C ALA A 132 6.20 -0.18 -29.26
N THR A 133 4.95 0.28 -29.38
CA THR A 133 4.06 0.04 -30.51
C THR A 133 4.12 1.22 -31.49
N GLU A 134 3.41 1.12 -32.61
CA GLU A 134 3.24 2.28 -33.53
C GLU A 134 2.62 3.50 -32.83
N ALA A 135 1.76 3.27 -31.85
CA ALA A 135 1.16 4.34 -31.02
C ALA A 135 2.11 4.92 -29.96
N GLY A 136 3.33 4.35 -29.82
CA GLY A 136 4.33 4.76 -28.84
C GLY A 136 4.54 3.75 -27.72
N GLN A 137 5.17 4.19 -26.63
CA GLN A 137 5.43 3.34 -25.47
C GLN A 137 4.13 3.07 -24.69
N PRO A 138 3.73 1.79 -24.51
CA PRO A 138 2.59 1.46 -23.65
C PRO A 138 2.76 2.03 -22.24
N SER A 139 1.69 2.59 -21.70
CA SER A 139 1.68 3.20 -20.37
C SER A 139 0.26 3.35 -19.85
N LEU A 140 0.12 3.60 -18.56
CA LEU A 140 -1.19 3.87 -17.95
C LEU A 140 -1.85 5.12 -18.53
N ASP A 141 -1.06 6.11 -19.00
CA ASP A 141 -1.61 7.28 -19.70
C ASP A 141 -2.39 6.90 -20.97
N GLY A 142 -1.89 5.90 -21.71
CA GLY A 142 -2.60 5.34 -22.87
C GLY A 142 -3.92 4.71 -22.47
N VAL A 143 -3.95 3.95 -21.39
CA VAL A 143 -5.15 3.31 -20.85
C VAL A 143 -6.18 4.36 -20.43
N MET A 144 -5.75 5.40 -19.70
CA MET A 144 -6.66 6.47 -19.28
C MET A 144 -7.25 7.23 -20.47
N LYS A 145 -6.46 7.47 -21.53
CA LYS A 145 -6.95 8.08 -22.79
C LYS A 145 -7.94 7.18 -23.52
N ALA A 146 -7.68 5.88 -23.59
CA ALA A 146 -8.58 4.90 -24.20
C ALA A 146 -9.94 4.88 -23.47
N LEU A 147 -9.91 4.77 -22.14
CA LEU A 147 -11.13 4.82 -21.31
C LEU A 147 -11.88 6.15 -21.46
N TRP A 148 -11.17 7.27 -21.50
CA TRP A 148 -11.76 8.59 -21.73
C TRP A 148 -12.48 8.67 -23.07
N SER A 149 -11.97 8.01 -24.09
CA SER A 149 -12.54 8.01 -25.44
C SER A 149 -13.87 7.25 -25.55
N LEU A 150 -14.20 6.39 -24.58
CA LEU A 150 -15.48 5.67 -24.55
C LEU A 150 -16.69 6.58 -24.37
N ARG A 151 -16.51 7.75 -23.76
CA ARG A 151 -17.57 8.76 -23.56
C ARG A 151 -18.83 8.22 -22.85
N ARG A 152 -18.68 7.21 -22.03
CA ARG A 152 -19.73 6.58 -21.24
C ARG A 152 -19.20 6.14 -19.87
N PRO A 153 -20.06 5.81 -18.90
CA PRO A 153 -19.66 5.13 -17.69
C PRO A 153 -18.95 3.80 -18.00
N ILE A 154 -18.00 3.41 -17.14
CA ILE A 154 -17.14 2.26 -17.35
C ILE A 154 -17.33 1.17 -16.30
N THR A 155 -16.91 -0.02 -16.67
CA THR A 155 -16.80 -1.21 -15.82
C THR A 155 -15.35 -1.62 -15.67
N GLU A 156 -15.05 -2.57 -14.78
CA GLU A 156 -13.73 -3.19 -14.68
C GLU A 156 -13.31 -3.91 -15.97
N ALA A 157 -14.28 -4.50 -16.69
CA ALA A 157 -14.01 -5.12 -17.99
C ALA A 157 -13.52 -4.11 -19.03
N ASP A 158 -14.01 -2.86 -18.99
CA ASP A 158 -13.51 -1.80 -19.87
C ASP A 158 -12.05 -1.44 -19.54
N VAL A 159 -11.69 -1.46 -18.25
CA VAL A 159 -10.29 -1.25 -17.83
C VAL A 159 -9.39 -2.37 -18.34
N ALA A 160 -9.82 -3.63 -18.20
CA ALA A 160 -9.07 -4.78 -18.71
C ALA A 160 -8.92 -4.75 -20.24
N GLN A 161 -9.97 -4.36 -20.96
CA GLN A 161 -9.92 -4.22 -22.42
C GLN A 161 -8.97 -3.10 -22.83
N ALA A 162 -9.05 -1.93 -22.19
CA ALA A 162 -8.14 -0.81 -22.48
C ALA A 162 -6.66 -1.16 -22.20
N LEU A 163 -6.37 -1.94 -21.15
CA LEU A 163 -5.04 -2.48 -20.90
C LEU A 163 -4.57 -3.37 -22.05
N SER A 164 -5.44 -4.29 -22.53
CA SER A 164 -5.14 -5.21 -23.62
C SER A 164 -4.88 -4.46 -24.93
N ASP A 165 -5.71 -3.48 -25.25
CA ASP A 165 -5.62 -2.68 -26.48
C ASP A 165 -4.33 -1.83 -26.51
N VAL A 166 -4.01 -1.17 -25.39
CA VAL A 166 -2.79 -0.34 -25.27
C VAL A 166 -1.53 -1.18 -25.28
N ALA A 167 -1.56 -2.35 -24.64
CA ALA A 167 -0.43 -3.25 -24.58
C ALA A 167 -0.17 -3.94 -25.93
N GLY A 168 -1.21 -4.26 -26.72
CA GLY A 168 -1.15 -5.00 -27.97
C GLY A 168 -0.66 -6.45 -27.83
N ARG A 169 -0.41 -6.93 -26.61
CA ARG A 169 0.10 -8.25 -26.28
C ARG A 169 -0.18 -8.60 -24.81
N PRO A 170 -0.11 -9.89 -24.41
CA PRO A 170 -0.23 -10.29 -23.02
C PRO A 170 0.83 -9.64 -22.11
N PRO A 171 0.59 -9.60 -20.79
CA PRO A 171 1.59 -9.15 -19.84
C PRO A 171 2.84 -10.04 -19.89
N ASP A 172 4.01 -9.46 -19.61
CA ASP A 172 5.26 -10.19 -19.49
C ASP A 172 5.30 -10.94 -18.16
N THR A 173 4.88 -12.20 -18.19
CA THR A 173 4.78 -13.04 -16.99
C THR A 173 6.14 -13.36 -16.38
N ASP A 174 7.22 -13.40 -17.17
CA ASP A 174 8.58 -13.64 -16.66
C ASP A 174 9.08 -12.44 -15.85
N ALA A 175 8.77 -11.22 -16.29
CA ALA A 175 9.06 -10.01 -15.54
C ALA A 175 8.21 -9.87 -14.26
N LEU A 176 7.00 -10.44 -14.28
CA LEU A 176 6.07 -10.37 -13.15
C LEU A 176 6.26 -11.50 -12.13
N GLN A 177 6.91 -12.61 -12.52
CA GLN A 177 7.08 -13.87 -11.77
C GLN A 177 6.37 -13.92 -10.40
N ASN A 178 5.12 -14.33 -10.41
CA ASN A 178 4.51 -15.02 -9.28
C ASN A 178 4.53 -16.51 -9.63
N ALA A 179 5.24 -17.31 -8.87
CA ALA A 179 5.63 -18.68 -9.21
C ALA A 179 4.45 -19.65 -9.47
N ASP A 180 3.21 -19.26 -9.19
CA ASP A 180 2.09 -20.21 -9.14
C ASP A 180 0.92 -19.96 -10.09
N ALA A 181 0.91 -18.90 -10.92
CA ALA A 181 -0.11 -18.78 -11.97
C ALA A 181 0.29 -17.71 -13.01
N ALA A 182 0.58 -18.16 -14.22
CA ALA A 182 0.68 -17.30 -15.39
C ALA A 182 -0.64 -16.54 -15.58
N ALA A 183 -0.66 -15.23 -15.35
CA ALA A 183 -1.74 -14.41 -15.84
C ALA A 183 -1.50 -14.26 -17.36
N ASP A 184 -2.17 -15.10 -18.13
CA ASP A 184 -2.06 -15.16 -19.58
C ASP A 184 -2.76 -13.97 -20.27
N SER A 185 -3.43 -13.12 -19.52
CA SER A 185 -4.14 -11.95 -20.03
C SER A 185 -4.13 -10.78 -19.02
N TRP A 186 -4.30 -9.56 -19.55
CA TRP A 186 -4.45 -8.37 -18.71
C TRP A 186 -5.70 -8.43 -17.83
N GLN A 187 -6.75 -9.10 -18.29
CA GLN A 187 -7.96 -9.32 -17.49
C GLN A 187 -7.68 -10.19 -16.26
N ALA A 188 -6.97 -11.32 -16.45
CA ALA A 188 -6.60 -12.20 -15.36
C ALA A 188 -5.65 -11.52 -14.36
N LEU A 189 -4.68 -10.74 -14.87
CA LEU A 189 -3.76 -9.97 -14.04
C LEU A 189 -4.49 -8.91 -13.22
N LEU A 190 -5.36 -8.12 -13.86
CA LEU A 190 -6.17 -7.09 -13.20
C LEU A 190 -7.02 -7.72 -12.10
N HIS A 191 -7.78 -8.77 -12.44
CA HIS A 191 -8.64 -9.46 -11.48
C HIS A 191 -7.87 -9.97 -10.26
N ARG A 192 -6.69 -10.55 -10.45
CA ARG A 192 -5.82 -10.99 -9.36
C ARG A 192 -5.42 -9.83 -8.46
N TRP A 193 -5.05 -8.69 -9.02
CA TRP A 193 -4.57 -7.55 -8.25
C TRP A 193 -5.68 -6.73 -7.59
N THR A 194 -6.92 -6.85 -8.10
CA THR A 194 -8.07 -6.08 -7.59
C THR A 194 -9.03 -6.92 -6.75
N GLU A 195 -9.25 -8.18 -7.09
CA GLU A 195 -10.15 -9.08 -6.38
C GLU A 195 -9.41 -10.11 -5.52
N GLY A 196 -8.11 -10.30 -5.76
CA GLY A 196 -7.21 -11.08 -4.91
C GLY A 196 -6.59 -10.26 -3.78
N CYS A 197 -5.92 -10.98 -2.88
CA CYS A 197 -5.13 -10.40 -1.78
C CYS A 197 -3.63 -10.55 -1.99
N ASP A 198 -3.20 -10.96 -3.17
CA ASP A 198 -1.80 -11.18 -3.51
C ASP A 198 -0.96 -9.92 -3.37
N GLU A 199 0.32 -10.11 -3.05
CA GLU A 199 1.29 -9.01 -3.06
C GLU A 199 1.63 -8.62 -4.50
N LEU A 200 1.71 -7.32 -4.74
CA LEU A 200 2.13 -6.79 -6.03
C LEU A 200 3.64 -6.98 -6.23
N PRO A 201 4.14 -7.32 -7.42
CA PRO A 201 5.56 -7.57 -7.69
C PRO A 201 6.39 -6.28 -7.76
N LEU A 202 6.12 -5.33 -6.85
CA LEU A 202 6.73 -3.99 -6.86
C LEU A 202 8.26 -4.00 -6.80
N PRO A 203 8.94 -4.86 -5.97
CA PRO A 203 10.39 -4.85 -5.92
C PRO A 203 11.03 -5.13 -7.28
N ARG A 204 10.47 -6.05 -8.05
CA ARG A 204 10.96 -6.41 -9.40
C ARG A 204 10.65 -5.33 -10.43
N LEU A 205 9.41 -4.84 -10.44
CA LEU A 205 9.00 -3.78 -11.35
C LEU A 205 9.84 -2.52 -11.14
N LEU A 206 10.10 -2.14 -9.90
CA LEU A 206 10.98 -1.01 -9.56
C LEU A 206 12.43 -1.26 -10.00
N ALA A 207 12.97 -2.45 -9.74
CA ALA A 207 14.32 -2.82 -10.18
C ALA A 207 14.47 -2.76 -11.70
N ALA A 208 13.48 -3.25 -12.47
CA ALA A 208 13.45 -3.18 -13.93
C ALA A 208 13.42 -1.73 -14.47
N HIS A 209 13.02 -0.77 -13.62
CA HIS A 209 13.01 0.67 -13.90
C HIS A 209 14.15 1.42 -13.20
N GLY A 210 15.20 0.73 -12.72
CA GLY A 210 16.37 1.36 -12.12
C GLY A 210 16.12 2.04 -10.78
N VAL A 211 15.15 1.52 -10.03
CA VAL A 211 14.85 1.93 -8.67
C VAL A 211 15.09 0.74 -7.75
N GLN A 212 16.00 0.92 -6.79
CA GLN A 212 16.30 -0.11 -5.80
C GLN A 212 15.30 -0.08 -4.65
N TRP A 213 15.04 -1.27 -4.12
CA TRP A 213 14.25 -1.46 -2.92
C TRP A 213 15.17 -1.83 -1.77
N LEU A 214 15.32 -0.94 -0.80
CA LEU A 214 16.07 -1.17 0.43
C LEU A 214 15.10 -1.48 1.55
N SER A 215 15.42 -2.50 2.33
CA SER A 215 14.63 -2.88 3.52
C SER A 215 15.32 -2.37 4.78
N LYS A 216 14.62 -1.56 5.57
CA LYS A 216 15.07 -1.07 6.88
C LYS A 216 14.21 -1.68 7.97
N ALA A 217 14.80 -2.03 9.11
CA ALA A 217 14.03 -2.49 10.26
C ALA A 217 12.96 -1.47 10.63
N ALA A 218 11.72 -1.93 10.82
CA ALA A 218 10.65 -1.05 11.27
C ALA A 218 10.92 -0.56 12.71
N PRO A 219 10.37 0.59 13.13
CA PRO A 219 10.37 1.02 14.53
C PRO A 219 9.83 -0.06 15.46
N LEU A 220 10.32 -0.09 16.71
CA LEU A 220 9.97 -1.11 17.69
C LEU A 220 8.47 -1.35 17.84
N PRO A 221 7.59 -0.34 17.98
CA PRO A 221 6.15 -0.59 18.11
C PRO A 221 5.58 -1.38 16.93
N GLN A 222 6.02 -1.08 15.69
CA GLN A 222 5.56 -1.81 14.50
C GLN A 222 6.09 -3.25 14.49
N ARG A 223 7.33 -3.48 14.93
CA ARG A 223 7.91 -4.84 15.06
C ARG A 223 7.25 -5.66 16.16
N LEU A 224 6.74 -5.02 17.20
CA LEU A 224 5.89 -5.65 18.21
C LEU A 224 4.46 -5.90 17.70
N GLY A 225 4.06 -5.27 16.61
CA GLY A 225 2.71 -5.35 16.08
C GLY A 225 1.71 -4.51 16.87
N VAL A 226 2.11 -3.30 17.29
CA VAL A 226 1.24 -2.41 18.06
C VAL A 226 1.33 -0.98 17.53
N ARG A 227 0.19 -0.28 17.52
CA ARG A 227 0.12 1.19 17.36
C ARG A 227 -0.11 1.81 18.72
N LEU A 228 0.72 2.78 19.05
CA LEU A 228 0.71 3.48 20.34
C LEU A 228 0.41 4.95 20.11
N SER A 229 -0.24 5.57 21.08
CA SER A 229 -0.37 7.02 21.20
C SER A 229 0.22 7.50 22.53
N GLU A 230 0.69 8.73 22.51
CA GLU A 230 1.21 9.42 23.68
C GLU A 230 0.38 10.66 23.94
N ALA A 231 -0.15 10.77 25.13
CA ALA A 231 -0.85 11.97 25.58
C ALA A 231 -0.66 12.14 27.07
N GLN A 232 -0.26 13.33 27.50
CA GLN A 232 -0.16 13.72 28.93
C GLN A 232 0.67 12.72 29.79
N GLY A 233 1.73 12.13 29.21
CA GLY A 233 2.59 11.15 29.90
C GLY A 233 1.96 9.76 30.07
N VAL A 234 0.93 9.46 29.29
CA VAL A 234 0.30 8.14 29.17
C VAL A 234 0.63 7.55 27.81
N LEU A 235 1.14 6.33 27.80
CA LEU A 235 1.39 5.53 26.61
C LEU A 235 0.24 4.54 26.45
N LYS A 236 -0.61 4.74 25.43
CA LYS A 236 -1.84 3.96 25.24
C LYS A 236 -1.82 3.18 23.92
N VAL A 237 -2.32 1.94 23.98
CA VAL A 237 -2.50 1.08 22.80
C VAL A 237 -3.69 1.57 21.99
N GLN A 238 -3.47 1.89 20.72
CA GLN A 238 -4.51 2.28 19.76
C GLN A 238 -5.01 1.09 18.93
N ALA A 239 -4.09 0.19 18.55
CA ALA A 239 -4.44 -1.00 17.80
C ALA A 239 -3.36 -2.07 18.01
N VAL A 240 -3.78 -3.33 17.96
CA VAL A 240 -2.89 -4.50 17.98
C VAL A 240 -2.99 -5.22 16.65
N MET A 241 -1.84 -5.46 16.01
CA MET A 241 -1.77 -6.08 14.68
C MET A 241 -1.77 -7.61 14.81
N ARG A 242 -2.60 -8.26 13.99
CA ARG A 242 -2.68 -9.71 13.89
C ARG A 242 -1.31 -10.32 13.59
N GLY A 243 -0.97 -11.37 14.29
CA GLY A 243 0.31 -12.09 14.15
C GLY A 243 1.50 -11.41 14.84
N GLY A 244 1.29 -10.26 15.53
CA GLY A 244 2.34 -9.56 16.25
C GLY A 244 2.64 -10.13 17.63
N LEU A 245 3.80 -9.78 18.19
CA LEU A 245 4.17 -10.15 19.58
C LEU A 245 3.24 -9.52 20.61
N ALA A 246 2.71 -8.33 20.33
CA ALA A 246 1.72 -7.66 21.16
C ALA A 246 0.43 -8.48 21.26
N GLU A 247 -0.08 -8.99 20.12
CA GLU A 247 -1.24 -9.90 20.12
C GLU A 247 -0.94 -11.19 20.90
N ALA A 248 0.22 -11.81 20.62
CA ALA A 248 0.65 -13.04 21.30
C ALA A 248 0.86 -12.87 22.83
N ALA A 249 1.15 -11.65 23.27
CA ALA A 249 1.24 -11.30 24.70
C ALA A 249 -0.14 -11.01 25.33
N GLY A 250 -1.20 -10.91 24.52
CA GLY A 250 -2.53 -10.56 24.99
C GLY A 250 -2.77 -9.08 25.21
N MET A 251 -1.98 -8.18 24.56
CA MET A 251 -2.27 -6.75 24.53
C MET A 251 -3.60 -6.49 23.80
N SER A 252 -4.27 -5.40 24.19
CA SER A 252 -5.54 -4.97 23.61
C SER A 252 -5.56 -3.48 23.38
N ALA A 253 -6.33 -3.03 22.41
CA ALA A 253 -6.61 -1.60 22.25
C ALA A 253 -7.23 -1.06 23.54
N GLY A 254 -6.82 0.15 23.93
CA GLY A 254 -7.21 0.77 25.18
C GLY A 254 -6.26 0.51 26.37
N ASP A 255 -5.36 -0.50 26.30
CA ASP A 255 -4.38 -0.72 27.36
C ASP A 255 -3.48 0.51 27.56
N GLU A 256 -3.29 0.91 28.80
CA GLU A 256 -2.28 1.89 29.20
C GLU A 256 -1.00 1.14 29.59
N CYS A 257 0.08 1.35 28.84
CA CYS A 257 1.38 0.74 29.12
C CYS A 257 2.05 1.50 30.29
N LEU A 258 2.18 0.85 31.44
CA LEU A 258 2.66 1.50 32.67
C LEU A 258 4.14 1.28 32.91
N ALA A 259 4.63 0.05 32.75
CA ALA A 259 6.02 -0.31 33.02
C ALA A 259 6.46 -1.53 32.21
N LEU A 260 7.76 -1.58 31.87
CA LEU A 260 8.42 -2.74 31.26
C LEU A 260 9.54 -3.20 32.23
N ASP A 261 9.46 -4.43 32.75
CA ASP A 261 10.38 -4.96 33.77
C ASP A 261 10.60 -4.01 34.96
N GLY A 262 9.53 -3.34 35.40
CA GLY A 262 9.58 -2.38 36.51
C GLY A 262 10.00 -0.97 36.11
N TRP A 263 10.47 -0.73 34.88
CA TRP A 263 10.79 0.60 34.38
C TRP A 263 9.53 1.28 33.86
N ARG A 264 9.25 2.47 34.38
CA ARG A 264 8.05 3.23 34.01
C ARG A 264 8.06 3.66 32.55
N LEU A 265 6.92 3.46 31.86
CA LEU A 265 6.69 3.90 30.49
C LEU A 265 5.77 5.14 30.48
N ARG A 266 6.17 6.19 29.79
CA ARG A 266 5.38 7.40 29.54
C ARG A 266 5.32 7.76 28.06
N ARG A 267 6.35 7.36 27.31
CA ARG A 267 6.56 7.69 25.90
C ARG A 267 7.05 6.45 25.14
N ILE A 268 6.96 6.52 23.83
CA ILE A 268 7.47 5.45 22.96
C ILE A 268 8.98 5.29 23.13
N GLU A 269 9.72 6.39 23.36
CA GLU A 269 11.16 6.36 23.59
C GLU A 269 11.52 5.54 24.84
N ASP A 270 10.72 5.60 25.90
CA ASP A 270 10.94 4.81 27.11
C ASP A 270 10.81 3.31 26.80
N LEU A 271 9.80 2.93 25.99
CA LEU A 271 9.65 1.55 25.52
C LEU A 271 10.87 1.11 24.68
N VAL A 272 11.34 1.95 23.78
CA VAL A 272 12.52 1.65 22.94
C VAL A 272 13.78 1.54 23.80
N GLN A 273 13.95 2.37 24.81
CA GLN A 273 15.12 2.40 25.70
C GLN A 273 15.22 1.14 26.57
N TRP A 274 14.08 0.66 27.10
CA TRP A 274 14.07 -0.44 28.05
C TRP A 274 13.77 -1.81 27.44
N HIS A 275 13.43 -1.84 26.14
CA HIS A 275 13.16 -3.10 25.46
C HIS A 275 14.47 -3.86 25.15
N ASP A 276 14.50 -5.12 25.58
CA ASP A 276 15.56 -6.08 25.25
C ASP A 276 15.01 -7.11 24.25
N ALA A 277 15.47 -7.03 23.00
CA ALA A 277 15.02 -7.93 21.94
C ALA A 277 15.42 -9.41 22.17
N GLY A 278 16.42 -9.66 23.01
CA GLY A 278 16.98 -11.00 23.23
C GLY A 278 16.25 -11.84 24.28
N ARG A 279 15.35 -11.25 25.06
CA ARG A 279 14.65 -11.97 26.13
C ARG A 279 13.18 -11.61 26.26
N ALA A 280 12.44 -12.45 26.95
CA ALA A 280 11.07 -12.11 27.35
C ALA A 280 11.08 -11.07 28.48
N GLN A 281 10.10 -10.16 28.45
CA GLN A 281 9.96 -9.06 29.39
C GLN A 281 8.53 -8.95 29.93
N ALA A 282 8.40 -8.54 31.19
CA ALA A 282 7.12 -8.32 31.84
C ALA A 282 6.64 -6.90 31.54
N LEU A 283 5.52 -6.78 30.80
CA LEU A 283 4.83 -5.52 30.52
C LEU A 283 3.65 -5.37 31.48
N LEU A 284 3.69 -4.38 32.35
CA LEU A 284 2.55 -4.00 33.20
C LEU A 284 1.65 -3.04 32.42
N VAL A 285 0.37 -3.39 32.31
CA VAL A 285 -0.65 -2.55 31.67
C VAL A 285 -1.82 -2.32 32.61
N CYS A 286 -2.54 -1.20 32.40
CA CYS A 286 -3.87 -0.97 32.99
C CYS A 286 -4.94 -1.15 31.89
N ARG A 287 -5.83 -2.12 32.08
CA ARG A 287 -7.01 -2.38 31.25
C ARG A 287 -8.26 -2.30 32.10
N ASP A 288 -9.17 -1.40 31.75
CA ASP A 288 -10.45 -1.22 32.46
C ASP A 288 -10.27 -1.10 33.99
N GLN A 289 -9.34 -0.25 34.43
CA GLN A 289 -8.96 -0.03 35.83
C GLN A 289 -8.28 -1.22 36.53
N ARG A 290 -7.93 -2.29 35.82
CA ARG A 290 -7.23 -3.47 36.34
C ARG A 290 -5.80 -3.49 35.86
N LEU A 291 -4.89 -3.78 36.80
CA LEU A 291 -3.47 -4.00 36.50
C LEU A 291 -3.26 -5.44 36.04
N LEU A 292 -2.64 -5.62 34.88
CA LEU A 292 -2.32 -6.90 34.29
C LEU A 292 -0.83 -6.91 33.95
N THR A 293 -0.17 -8.06 34.20
CA THR A 293 1.19 -8.32 33.75
C THR A 293 1.13 -9.22 32.53
N LEU A 294 1.58 -8.72 31.40
CA LEU A 294 1.68 -9.44 30.13
C LEU A 294 3.14 -9.82 29.86
N ILE A 295 3.38 -10.90 29.15
CA ILE A 295 4.74 -11.34 28.81
C ILE A 295 4.98 -11.09 27.34
N LEU A 296 5.78 -10.07 27.02
CA LEU A 296 6.33 -9.86 25.69
C LEU A 296 7.46 -10.88 25.47
N LYS A 297 7.31 -11.73 24.46
CA LYS A 297 8.36 -12.67 24.07
C LYS A 297 9.55 -11.94 23.44
N ALA A 298 10.71 -12.59 23.42
CA ALA A 298 11.88 -12.09 22.69
C ALA A 298 11.53 -11.77 21.23
N LEU A 299 12.02 -10.65 20.74
CA LEU A 299 11.72 -10.21 19.37
C LEU A 299 12.40 -11.09 18.30
N GLY A 300 13.38 -11.90 18.67
CA GLY A 300 14.20 -12.67 17.73
C GLY A 300 15.18 -11.78 16.95
N ALA A 301 16.14 -12.38 16.27
CA ALA A 301 16.95 -11.67 15.29
C ALA A 301 16.07 -11.22 14.12
N PRO A 302 16.26 -10.00 13.56
CA PRO A 302 15.57 -9.62 12.36
C PRO A 302 15.83 -10.69 11.29
N VAL A 303 14.79 -11.34 10.81
CA VAL A 303 14.94 -12.24 9.67
C VAL A 303 15.32 -11.34 8.51
N ALA A 304 16.52 -11.52 7.96
CA ALA A 304 16.90 -10.87 6.72
C ALA A 304 15.81 -11.19 5.71
N ALA A 305 15.14 -10.15 5.23
CA ALA A 305 14.06 -10.31 4.27
C ALA A 305 14.64 -11.05 3.06
N LYS A 306 14.36 -12.35 2.95
CA LYS A 306 14.48 -13.01 1.66
C LYS A 306 13.48 -12.33 0.77
N ALA A 307 13.91 -11.94 -0.42
CA ALA A 307 13.03 -11.53 -1.49
C ALA A 307 12.18 -12.75 -1.91
N SER A 308 11.29 -13.20 -1.05
CA SER A 308 10.36 -14.27 -1.34
C SER A 308 8.97 -13.67 -1.45
N ASP A 309 8.34 -13.91 -2.57
CA ASP A 309 6.98 -13.52 -2.89
C ASP A 309 5.91 -14.34 -2.12
N ALA A 310 6.32 -15.04 -1.06
CA ALA A 310 5.40 -15.83 -0.23
C ALA A 310 4.51 -14.90 0.62
N PRO A 311 3.22 -15.20 0.77
CA PRO A 311 2.32 -14.42 1.61
C PRO A 311 2.87 -14.40 3.04
N LEU A 312 3.00 -13.18 3.59
CA LEU A 312 3.47 -12.96 4.97
C LEU A 312 2.54 -13.69 5.94
N CYS A 313 3.07 -14.70 6.62
CA CYS A 313 2.38 -15.29 7.76
C CYS A 313 2.66 -14.46 9.03
N ALA A 314 2.00 -14.81 10.13
CA ALA A 314 2.14 -14.13 11.42
C ALA A 314 3.60 -13.91 11.89
N ALA A 315 4.55 -14.77 11.47
CA ALA A 315 5.97 -14.63 11.75
C ALA A 315 6.63 -13.40 11.12
N ASP A 316 6.01 -12.81 10.09
CA ASP A 316 6.61 -11.71 9.32
C ASP A 316 6.37 -10.34 9.95
N VAL A 317 5.41 -10.20 10.85
CA VAL A 317 5.19 -8.95 11.61
C VAL A 317 6.38 -8.68 12.53
N VAL A 318 6.97 -9.71 13.12
CA VAL A 318 8.16 -9.60 14.00
C VAL A 318 9.39 -9.13 13.20
N GLY A 319 9.53 -9.63 11.97
CA GLY A 319 10.57 -9.25 11.02
C GLY A 319 10.22 -8.06 10.13
N LEU A 320 9.17 -7.29 10.46
CA LEU A 320 8.68 -6.22 9.62
C LEU A 320 9.78 -5.22 9.27
N THR A 321 9.99 -5.07 7.96
CA THR A 321 10.87 -4.06 7.41
C THR A 321 10.07 -3.02 6.64
N LEU A 322 10.51 -1.78 6.72
CA LEU A 322 9.99 -0.69 5.89
C LEU A 322 10.77 -0.63 4.58
N ALA A 323 10.07 -0.41 3.49
CA ALA A 323 10.68 -0.15 2.20
C ALA A 323 11.21 1.29 2.13
N ASP A 324 12.40 1.43 1.59
CA ASP A 324 12.98 2.72 1.18
C ASP A 324 13.38 2.57 -0.29
N VAL A 325 12.67 3.25 -1.19
CA VAL A 325 12.95 3.14 -2.63
C VAL A 325 13.73 4.36 -3.11
N SER A 326 14.79 4.11 -3.86
CA SER A 326 15.70 5.15 -4.35
C SER A 326 16.27 4.80 -5.71
N VAL A 327 16.81 5.81 -6.40
CA VAL A 327 17.46 5.59 -7.69
C VAL A 327 18.68 4.67 -7.55
N ALA A 328 18.75 3.64 -8.39
CA ALA A 328 19.87 2.73 -8.47
C ALA A 328 20.82 3.08 -9.63
N SER A 329 22.08 2.68 -9.51
CA SER A 329 22.97 2.58 -10.67
C SER A 329 22.41 1.52 -11.62
N ALA A 330 22.28 1.85 -12.91
CA ALA A 330 21.59 0.98 -13.86
C ALA A 330 22.24 1.07 -15.24
N GLY A 331 22.13 -0.02 -16.02
CA GLY A 331 22.53 -0.03 -17.43
C GLY A 331 21.66 0.90 -18.28
N ALA A 332 22.09 1.18 -19.50
CA ALA A 332 21.50 2.18 -20.40
C ALA A 332 19.99 2.00 -20.61
N ASP A 333 19.53 0.77 -20.86
CA ASP A 333 18.10 0.48 -21.13
C ASP A 333 17.22 0.70 -19.88
N THR A 334 17.71 0.29 -18.72
CA THR A 334 17.01 0.49 -17.45
C THR A 334 16.98 1.98 -17.07
N ALA A 335 18.07 2.72 -17.32
CA ALA A 335 18.10 4.15 -17.15
C ALA A 335 17.10 4.86 -18.07
N LYS A 336 17.01 4.43 -19.34
CA LYS A 336 16.02 4.95 -20.30
C LYS A 336 14.58 4.72 -19.84
N ARG A 337 14.26 3.51 -19.33
CA ARG A 337 12.93 3.21 -18.77
C ARG A 337 12.62 4.11 -17.54
N ARG A 338 13.60 4.30 -16.66
CA ARG A 338 13.45 5.21 -15.53
C ARG A 338 13.17 6.64 -15.97
N GLU A 339 13.92 7.16 -16.94
CA GLU A 339 13.70 8.50 -17.48
C GLU A 339 12.32 8.65 -18.12
N ALA A 340 11.83 7.62 -18.81
CA ALA A 340 10.50 7.60 -19.39
C ALA A 340 9.38 7.61 -18.34
N TRP A 341 9.65 7.10 -17.13
CA TRP A 341 8.70 7.08 -16.02
C TRP A 341 8.84 8.29 -15.11
N LEU A 342 10.05 8.62 -14.66
CA LEU A 342 10.32 9.69 -13.67
C LEU A 342 10.66 11.04 -14.32
N GLY A 343 10.77 11.13 -15.65
CA GLY A 343 11.22 12.31 -16.37
C GLY A 343 12.74 12.42 -16.45
N ARG A 344 13.21 13.22 -17.40
CA ARG A 344 14.62 13.61 -17.49
C ARG A 344 14.89 14.71 -16.46
N ARG A 345 15.99 14.60 -15.79
CA ARG A 345 16.67 15.71 -15.15
C ARG A 345 17.89 16.11 -15.94
#